data_c914ca730942d4bc901549758c1ed3c7
#
_entry.id   c914ca730942d4bc901549758c1ed3c7
#
_cell.length_a   1.000
_cell.length_b   1.000
_cell.length_c   1.000
_cell.angle_alpha   90.00
_cell.angle_beta   90.00
_cell.angle_gamma   90.00
#
_symmetry.space_group_name_H-M   'P 1'
#
loop_
_entity.id
_entity.type
_entity.pdbx_description
1 polymer ?
#
loop_
_entity_poly.entity_id
_entity_poly.type
_entity_poly.pdbx_seq_one_letter_code
_entity_poly.pdbx_strand_id
1 'polypeptide(L)'
;MRLVFISDTHSQHGSLQVPEGDVLLHCGDFSKRGELDEVGRFLEWFGAQPHLYKVLIAGNHDFLAEEQPDVFASLVPEGVIYLNDSGCRIEGVHIWGSPIQPWFFDWAFNRRRGPDIRRHWDLIPEDTDILLTHGPPYGILDEVVRDRRPV
;
A
#
# COMPACT_ATOMS: atom_id res chain seq x y z
N MET A 1 -20.00 7.83 -2.90
CA MET A 1 -18.78 7.06 -3.24
C MET A 1 -18.58 5.98 -2.18
N ARG A 2 -18.46 4.71 -2.60
CA ARG A 2 -18.16 3.57 -1.72
C ARG A 2 -16.70 3.17 -1.88
N LEU A 3 -15.97 3.16 -0.78
CA LEU A 3 -14.56 2.77 -0.71
C LEU A 3 -14.44 1.32 -0.24
N VAL A 4 -13.63 0.53 -0.91
CA VAL A 4 -13.31 -0.85 -0.55
C VAL A 4 -11.83 -0.92 -0.22
N PHE A 5 -11.49 -1.32 0.99
CA PHE A 5 -10.11 -1.48 1.45
C PHE A 5 -9.77 -2.96 1.56
N ILE A 6 -8.63 -3.34 1.01
CA ILE A 6 -8.04 -4.67 1.13
C ILE A 6 -6.55 -4.53 1.43
N SER A 7 -5.95 -5.55 2.03
CA SER A 7 -4.53 -5.58 2.39
C SER A 7 -4.02 -7.01 2.50
N ASP A 8 -2.72 -7.19 2.52
CA ASP A 8 -2.04 -8.44 2.90
C ASP A 8 -2.52 -9.67 2.11
N THR A 9 -2.71 -9.50 0.82
CA THR A 9 -3.19 -10.59 -0.04
C THR A 9 -2.12 -11.65 -0.34
N HIS A 10 -0.83 -11.33 -0.18
CA HIS A 10 0.31 -12.26 -0.27
C HIS A 10 0.16 -13.30 -1.38
N SER A 11 -0.06 -12.83 -2.61
CA SER A 11 -0.28 -13.66 -3.81
C SER A 11 -1.50 -14.60 -3.75
N GLN A 12 -2.41 -14.40 -2.77
CA GLN A 12 -3.65 -15.18 -2.65
C GLN A 12 -4.89 -14.42 -3.20
N HIS A 13 -4.66 -13.32 -3.88
CA HIS A 13 -5.71 -12.44 -4.43
C HIS A 13 -6.74 -13.18 -5.31
N GLY A 14 -6.33 -14.24 -6.02
CA GLY A 14 -7.24 -15.02 -6.87
C GLY A 14 -8.39 -15.73 -6.14
N SER A 15 -8.29 -15.92 -4.81
CA SER A 15 -9.36 -16.50 -3.98
C SER A 15 -10.21 -15.44 -3.27
N LEU A 16 -9.84 -14.16 -3.38
CA LEU A 16 -10.52 -13.08 -2.69
C LEU A 16 -11.78 -12.65 -3.45
N GLN A 17 -12.90 -12.62 -2.75
CA GLN A 17 -14.15 -12.01 -3.25
C GLN A 17 -14.16 -10.54 -2.83
N VAL A 18 -13.78 -9.68 -3.78
CA VAL A 18 -13.74 -8.23 -3.54
C VAL A 18 -15.19 -7.69 -3.57
N PRO A 19 -15.64 -6.98 -2.54
CA PRO A 19 -16.97 -6.36 -2.55
C PRO A 19 -17.11 -5.30 -3.66
N GLU A 20 -18.33 -5.06 -4.12
CA GLU A 20 -18.62 -3.96 -5.04
C GLU A 20 -18.34 -2.60 -4.40
N GLY A 21 -17.82 -1.66 -5.18
CA GLY A 21 -17.53 -0.29 -4.76
C GLY A 21 -17.10 0.60 -5.92
N ASP A 22 -16.95 1.88 -5.64
CA ASP A 22 -16.51 2.85 -6.62
C ASP A 22 -14.97 2.90 -6.67
N VAL A 23 -14.32 2.82 -5.51
CA VAL A 23 -12.86 2.88 -5.36
C VAL A 23 -12.38 1.62 -4.64
N LEU A 24 -11.42 0.92 -5.22
CA LEU A 24 -10.68 -0.17 -4.59
C LEU A 24 -9.30 0.33 -4.14
N LEU A 25 -9.02 0.19 -2.84
CA LEU A 25 -7.76 0.59 -2.23
C LEU A 25 -7.03 -0.64 -1.68
N HIS A 26 -5.78 -0.86 -2.10
CA HIS A 26 -4.93 -1.91 -1.55
C HIS A 26 -3.82 -1.30 -0.69
N CYS A 27 -3.76 -1.72 0.59
CA CYS A 27 -2.87 -1.13 1.60
C CYS A 27 -1.54 -1.89 1.78
N GLY A 28 -1.04 -2.53 0.72
CA GLY A 28 0.29 -3.17 0.73
C GLY A 28 0.27 -4.68 0.98
N ASP A 29 1.44 -5.29 0.88
CA ASP A 29 1.68 -6.73 0.99
C ASP A 29 0.84 -7.56 0.00
N PHE A 30 0.87 -7.14 -1.27
CA PHE A 30 0.20 -7.88 -2.33
C PHE A 30 1.01 -9.10 -2.81
N SER A 31 2.33 -9.11 -2.59
CA SER A 31 3.23 -10.22 -2.91
C SER A 31 3.75 -10.91 -1.65
N LYS A 32 4.45 -12.04 -1.80
CA LYS A 32 5.11 -12.73 -0.70
C LYS A 32 6.56 -12.29 -0.53
N ARG A 33 7.25 -12.02 -1.64
CA ARG A 33 8.66 -11.63 -1.68
C ARG A 33 8.98 -10.56 -2.72
N GLY A 34 7.99 -10.02 -3.40
CA GLY A 34 8.19 -9.04 -4.45
C GLY A 34 8.82 -9.60 -5.70
N GLU A 35 8.71 -10.90 -5.96
CA GLU A 35 9.19 -11.49 -7.20
C GLU A 35 8.41 -10.93 -8.40
N LEU A 36 9.10 -10.71 -9.51
CA LEU A 36 8.54 -10.11 -10.72
C LEU A 36 7.21 -10.76 -11.14
N ASP A 37 7.17 -12.09 -11.13
CA ASP A 37 6.02 -12.91 -11.45
C ASP A 37 4.84 -12.74 -10.46
N GLU A 38 5.13 -12.64 -9.17
CA GLU A 38 4.10 -12.42 -8.14
C GLU A 38 3.44 -11.06 -8.32
N VAL A 39 4.28 -10.04 -8.50
CA VAL A 39 3.86 -8.65 -8.70
C VAL A 39 3.06 -8.51 -9.99
N GLY A 40 3.56 -9.09 -11.09
CA GLY A 40 2.86 -9.03 -12.38
C GLY A 40 1.46 -9.64 -12.32
N ARG A 41 1.33 -10.85 -11.75
CA ARG A 41 0.01 -11.50 -11.59
C ARG A 41 -0.94 -10.72 -10.70
N PHE A 42 -0.43 -10.12 -9.62
CA PHE A 42 -1.26 -9.29 -8.76
C PHE A 42 -1.74 -8.03 -9.49
N LEU A 43 -0.85 -7.31 -10.14
CA LEU A 43 -1.18 -6.07 -10.85
C LEU A 43 -2.18 -6.31 -11.99
N GLU A 44 -2.02 -7.42 -12.73
CA GLU A 44 -3.00 -7.83 -13.75
C GLU A 44 -4.38 -8.09 -13.13
N TRP A 45 -4.44 -8.88 -12.05
CA TRP A 45 -5.68 -9.14 -11.32
C TRP A 45 -6.30 -7.87 -10.75
N PHE A 46 -5.49 -7.00 -10.14
CA PHE A 46 -5.95 -5.76 -9.53
C PHE A 46 -6.49 -4.77 -10.58
N GLY A 47 -5.79 -4.65 -11.72
CA GLY A 47 -6.23 -3.84 -12.85
C GLY A 47 -7.53 -4.32 -13.46
N ALA A 48 -7.79 -5.64 -13.47
CA ALA A 48 -9.01 -6.25 -13.98
C ALA A 48 -10.24 -6.10 -13.05
N GLN A 49 -10.07 -5.59 -11.81
CA GLN A 49 -11.22 -5.37 -10.92
C GLN A 49 -12.19 -4.34 -11.50
N PRO A 50 -13.53 -4.51 -11.30
CA PRO A 50 -14.55 -3.70 -11.94
C PRO A 50 -14.69 -2.28 -11.38
N HIS A 51 -13.97 -1.95 -10.30
CA HIS A 51 -14.00 -0.65 -9.65
C HIS A 51 -13.53 0.46 -10.58
N LEU A 52 -14.23 1.60 -10.57
CA LEU A 52 -13.92 2.74 -11.43
C LEU A 52 -12.51 3.28 -11.14
N TYR A 53 -12.16 3.37 -9.87
CA TYR A 53 -10.83 3.81 -9.43
C TYR A 53 -10.14 2.71 -8.66
N LYS A 54 -8.86 2.53 -8.92
CA LYS A 54 -8.00 1.55 -8.25
C LYS A 54 -6.73 2.23 -7.78
N VAL A 55 -6.51 2.20 -6.47
CA VAL A 55 -5.36 2.83 -5.82
C VAL A 55 -4.63 1.79 -4.98
N LEU A 56 -3.30 1.77 -5.04
CA LEU A 56 -2.50 0.88 -4.20
C LEU A 56 -1.26 1.58 -3.64
N ILE A 57 -0.83 1.12 -2.49
CA ILE A 57 0.52 1.31 -1.96
C ILE A 57 1.21 -0.06 -1.88
N ALA A 58 2.54 -0.06 -1.78
CA ALA A 58 3.29 -1.26 -1.43
C ALA A 58 3.32 -1.49 0.08
N GLY A 59 3.69 -2.70 0.50
CA GLY A 59 3.97 -3.08 1.88
C GLY A 59 5.38 -3.64 2.02
N ASN A 60 5.69 -4.19 3.18
CA ASN A 60 7.04 -4.65 3.48
C ASN A 60 7.48 -5.90 2.69
N HIS A 61 6.56 -6.68 2.17
CA HIS A 61 6.88 -7.82 1.31
C HIS A 61 7.07 -7.46 -0.17
N ASP A 62 6.76 -6.24 -0.57
CA ASP A 62 6.73 -5.82 -1.98
C ASP A 62 8.08 -5.24 -2.42
N PHE A 63 9.16 -6.03 -2.29
CA PHE A 63 10.54 -5.61 -2.54
C PHE A 63 10.78 -5.02 -3.92
N LEU A 64 10.14 -5.55 -4.97
CA LEU A 64 10.30 -5.02 -6.32
C LEU A 64 9.97 -3.52 -6.41
N ALA A 65 8.97 -3.07 -5.65
CA ALA A 65 8.53 -1.68 -5.68
C ALA A 65 9.56 -0.73 -5.04
N GLU A 66 10.37 -1.19 -4.08
CA GLU A 66 11.45 -0.40 -3.49
C GLU A 66 12.77 -0.56 -4.25
N GLU A 67 13.16 -1.80 -4.59
CA GLU A 67 14.48 -2.10 -5.14
C GLU A 67 14.59 -1.78 -6.64
N GLN A 68 13.49 -1.91 -7.38
CA GLN A 68 13.44 -1.71 -8.83
C GLN A 68 12.21 -0.89 -9.23
N PRO A 69 12.11 0.38 -8.77
CA PRO A 69 10.90 1.20 -8.94
C PRO A 69 10.50 1.41 -10.41
N ASP A 70 11.47 1.52 -11.32
CA ASP A 70 11.19 1.69 -12.75
C ASP A 70 10.59 0.41 -13.36
N VAL A 71 11.08 -0.76 -12.95
CA VAL A 71 10.53 -2.05 -13.38
C VAL A 71 9.11 -2.20 -12.82
N PHE A 72 8.92 -1.93 -11.53
CA PHE A 72 7.60 -1.96 -10.92
C PHE A 72 6.62 -1.03 -11.64
N ALA A 73 7.02 0.23 -11.87
CA ALA A 73 6.18 1.22 -12.56
C ALA A 73 5.76 0.75 -13.96
N SER A 74 6.64 0.05 -14.68
CA SER A 74 6.32 -0.50 -16.01
C SER A 74 5.28 -1.62 -16.01
N LEU A 75 5.06 -2.26 -14.86
CA LEU A 75 4.06 -3.32 -14.67
C LEU A 75 2.70 -2.77 -14.23
N VAL A 76 2.64 -1.54 -13.70
CA VAL A 76 1.38 -0.95 -13.22
C VAL A 76 0.45 -0.72 -14.41
N PRO A 77 -0.74 -1.35 -14.45
CA PRO A 77 -1.66 -1.20 -15.56
C PRO A 77 -2.21 0.22 -15.67
N GLU A 78 -2.56 0.61 -16.90
CA GLU A 78 -3.32 1.84 -17.11
C GLU A 78 -4.61 1.85 -16.27
N GLY A 79 -4.91 2.98 -15.62
CA GLY A 79 -6.07 3.13 -14.73
C GLY A 79 -5.85 2.63 -13.30
N VAL A 80 -4.66 2.13 -12.97
CA VAL A 80 -4.24 1.85 -11.59
C VAL A 80 -3.32 2.97 -11.11
N ILE A 81 -3.61 3.52 -9.93
CA ILE A 81 -2.82 4.59 -9.30
C ILE A 81 -1.96 3.96 -8.20
N TYR A 82 -0.64 3.98 -8.40
CA TYR A 82 0.31 3.61 -7.35
C TYR A 82 0.77 4.85 -6.60
N LEU A 83 0.69 4.81 -5.27
CA LEU A 83 1.12 5.89 -4.39
C LEU A 83 2.36 5.45 -3.59
N ASN A 84 3.38 6.31 -3.63
CA ASN A 84 4.61 6.18 -2.85
C ASN A 84 5.04 7.60 -2.46
N ASP A 85 4.79 7.99 -1.21
CA ASP A 85 4.92 9.37 -0.72
C ASP A 85 4.30 10.37 -1.70
N SER A 86 3.10 10.05 -2.15
CA SER A 86 2.39 10.83 -3.16
C SER A 86 0.89 10.75 -2.95
N GLY A 87 0.15 11.63 -3.62
CA GLY A 87 -1.30 11.70 -3.50
C GLY A 87 -2.02 11.75 -4.84
N CYS A 88 -3.32 11.45 -4.78
CA CYS A 88 -4.25 11.65 -5.89
C CYS A 88 -5.56 12.24 -5.37
N ARG A 89 -6.37 12.79 -6.30
CA ARG A 89 -7.73 13.24 -5.97
C ARG A 89 -8.75 12.44 -6.78
N ILE A 90 -9.71 11.86 -6.09
CA ILE A 90 -10.81 11.10 -6.69
C ILE A 90 -12.11 11.73 -6.22
N GLU A 91 -12.88 12.29 -7.16
CA GLU A 91 -14.15 12.98 -6.89
C GLU A 91 -14.06 14.01 -5.75
N GLY A 92 -12.96 14.74 -5.68
CA GLY A 92 -12.70 15.76 -4.67
C GLY A 92 -12.04 15.25 -3.39
N VAL A 93 -12.03 13.95 -3.13
CA VAL A 93 -11.36 13.34 -1.97
C VAL A 93 -9.85 13.25 -2.22
N HIS A 94 -9.06 13.81 -1.32
CA HIS A 94 -7.60 13.76 -1.37
C HIS A 94 -7.08 12.51 -0.66
N ILE A 95 -6.49 11.61 -1.43
CA ILE A 95 -5.90 10.35 -0.93
C ILE A 95 -4.38 10.48 -1.00
N TRP A 96 -3.69 10.31 0.13
CA TRP A 96 -2.24 10.23 0.20
C TRP A 96 -1.84 8.80 0.54
N GLY A 97 -0.78 8.30 -0.09
CA GLY A 97 -0.26 6.95 0.16
C GLY A 97 1.23 6.92 0.41
N SER A 98 1.64 6.18 1.44
CA SER A 98 3.04 5.92 1.76
C SER A 98 3.24 4.46 2.15
N PRO A 99 4.16 3.73 1.51
CA PRO A 99 4.53 2.38 1.91
C PRO A 99 5.51 2.37 3.09
N ILE A 100 6.04 3.54 3.46
CA ILE A 100 7.10 3.70 4.45
C ILE A 100 6.62 3.28 5.83
N GLN A 101 7.46 2.50 6.52
CA GLN A 101 7.17 1.99 7.86
C GLN A 101 8.38 2.03 8.77
N PRO A 102 8.17 1.98 10.11
CA PRO A 102 9.25 1.85 11.07
C PRO A 102 10.04 0.56 10.83
N TRP A 103 11.35 0.64 11.03
CA TRP A 103 12.26 -0.50 10.85
C TRP A 103 11.81 -1.72 11.66
N PHE A 104 11.59 -2.82 10.92
CA PHE A 104 11.23 -4.13 11.46
C PHE A 104 11.87 -5.22 10.61
N PHE A 105 12.86 -5.93 11.14
CA PHE A 105 13.72 -6.85 10.37
C PHE A 105 14.33 -6.18 9.12
N ASP A 106 14.73 -6.95 8.12
CA ASP A 106 15.26 -6.45 6.84
C ASP A 106 14.19 -6.53 5.74
N TRP A 107 13.04 -5.90 6.00
CA TRP A 107 11.93 -5.80 5.07
C TRP A 107 12.02 -4.56 4.20
N ALA A 108 11.24 -4.55 3.12
CA ALA A 108 11.15 -3.39 2.24
C ALA A 108 10.51 -2.18 2.95
N PHE A 109 10.81 -0.98 2.44
CA PHE A 109 10.27 0.31 2.90
C PHE A 109 10.56 0.67 4.36
N ASN A 110 11.48 -0.03 5.00
CA ASN A 110 11.91 0.23 6.36
C ASN A 110 12.68 1.55 6.48
N ARG A 111 12.29 2.37 7.46
CA ARG A 111 13.01 3.59 7.85
C ARG A 111 13.20 3.62 9.36
N ARG A 112 14.35 4.11 9.82
CA ARG A 112 14.62 4.23 11.26
C ARG A 112 13.69 5.27 11.88
N ARG A 113 13.20 4.99 13.10
CA ARG A 113 12.41 5.96 13.87
C ARG A 113 13.23 7.24 14.12
N GLY A 114 12.55 8.37 14.20
CA GLY A 114 13.17 9.70 14.33
C GLY A 114 13.31 10.42 12.99
N PRO A 115 14.40 11.17 12.73
CA PRO A 115 14.51 12.03 11.55
C PRO A 115 14.40 11.29 10.21
N ASP A 116 14.80 10.01 10.16
CA ASP A 116 14.79 9.23 8.93
C ASP A 116 13.37 8.97 8.42
N ILE A 117 12.48 8.47 9.27
CA ILE A 117 11.08 8.25 8.88
C ILE A 117 10.29 9.56 8.84
N ARG A 118 10.63 10.52 9.70
CA ARG A 118 9.92 11.79 9.81
C ARG A 118 9.90 12.56 8.50
N ARG A 119 10.99 12.55 7.73
CA ARG A 119 11.06 13.23 6.42
C ARG A 119 9.98 12.77 5.44
N HIS A 120 9.50 11.51 5.58
CA HIS A 120 8.41 10.97 4.79
C HIS A 120 7.05 11.43 5.32
N TRP A 121 6.89 11.43 6.67
CA TRP A 121 5.65 11.92 7.29
C TRP A 121 5.44 13.42 7.10
N ASP A 122 6.54 14.20 7.04
CA ASP A 122 6.48 15.64 6.80
C ASP A 122 6.04 15.99 5.35
N LEU A 123 5.98 15.01 4.43
CA LEU A 123 5.43 15.19 3.09
C LEU A 123 3.90 15.10 3.03
N ILE A 124 3.26 14.54 4.05
CA ILE A 124 1.80 14.33 4.07
C ILE A 124 1.10 15.69 4.10
N PRO A 125 0.28 16.02 3.08
CA PRO A 125 -0.42 17.30 3.06
C PRO A 125 -1.47 17.42 4.18
N GLU A 126 -1.62 18.61 4.74
CA GLU A 126 -2.62 18.87 5.81
C GLU A 126 -4.07 18.66 5.34
N ASP A 127 -4.33 18.81 4.03
CA ASP A 127 -5.64 18.63 3.41
C ASP A 127 -5.90 17.18 2.94
N THR A 128 -5.16 16.21 3.48
CA THR A 128 -5.38 14.79 3.21
C THR A 128 -6.65 14.30 3.88
N ASP A 129 -7.60 13.81 3.08
CA ASP A 129 -8.84 13.20 3.59
C ASP A 129 -8.66 11.74 3.97
N ILE A 130 -7.86 11.00 3.20
CA ILE A 130 -7.57 9.58 3.40
C ILE A 130 -6.06 9.35 3.34
N LEU A 131 -5.50 8.81 4.40
CA LEU A 131 -4.11 8.40 4.47
C LEU A 131 -4.02 6.87 4.37
N LEU A 132 -3.34 6.38 3.33
CA LEU A 132 -3.01 4.96 3.18
C LEU A 132 -1.60 4.71 3.71
N THR A 133 -1.48 3.87 4.72
CA THR A 133 -0.20 3.35 5.23
C THR A 133 -0.30 1.84 5.36
N HIS A 134 0.83 1.14 5.22
CA HIS A 134 0.83 -0.31 5.41
C HIS A 134 0.81 -0.68 6.90
N GLY A 135 1.60 0.01 7.73
CA GLY A 135 1.60 -0.18 9.18
C GLY A 135 0.57 0.71 9.90
N PRO A 136 0.07 0.29 11.08
CA PRO A 136 -0.86 1.08 11.88
C PRO A 136 -0.16 2.29 12.51
N PRO A 137 -0.90 3.36 12.87
CA PRO A 137 -0.34 4.45 13.64
C PRO A 137 -0.03 4.00 15.07
N TYR A 138 1.06 4.54 15.65
CA TYR A 138 1.50 4.21 17.00
C TYR A 138 0.37 4.39 18.04
N GLY A 139 0.16 3.38 18.86
CA GLY A 139 -0.86 3.36 19.93
C GLY A 139 -2.27 3.02 19.44
N ILE A 140 -2.47 2.74 18.16
CA ILE A 140 -3.79 2.40 17.60
C ILE A 140 -3.67 1.10 16.79
N LEU A 141 -4.17 0.00 17.35
CA LEU A 141 -4.16 -1.34 16.73
C LEU A 141 -2.74 -1.85 16.38
N ASP A 142 -1.72 -1.38 17.08
CA ASP A 142 -0.30 -1.66 16.86
C ASP A 142 0.27 -2.70 17.83
N GLU A 143 -0.60 -3.41 18.57
CA GLU A 143 -0.18 -4.46 19.50
C GLU A 143 -0.38 -5.86 18.89
N VAL A 144 0.68 -6.68 18.96
CA VAL A 144 0.56 -8.12 18.65
C VAL A 144 -0.07 -8.84 19.83
N VAL A 145 -1.21 -9.51 19.60
CA VAL A 145 -2.03 -10.16 20.64
C VAL A 145 -1.22 -11.15 21.53
N ARG A 146 -0.14 -11.75 20.99
CA ARG A 146 0.68 -12.71 21.73
C ARG A 146 1.65 -12.08 22.73
N ASP A 147 2.14 -10.88 22.47
CA ASP A 147 3.25 -10.30 23.24
C ASP A 147 2.94 -8.92 23.82
N ARG A 148 1.81 -8.31 23.48
CA ARG A 148 1.42 -6.93 23.87
C ARG A 148 2.56 -5.91 23.69
N ARG A 149 3.35 -6.07 22.64
CA ARG A 149 4.42 -5.15 22.27
C ARG A 149 4.01 -4.38 21.02
N PRO A 150 4.24 -3.05 20.99
CA PRO A 150 4.04 -2.26 19.77
C PRO A 150 4.92 -2.82 18.63
N VAL A 151 4.39 -2.85 17.44
CA VAL A 151 5.10 -3.23 16.21
C VAL A 151 5.96 -2.07 15.70
#